data_fe5d8ab6f1bdf087d240e523287df3dd
#
_entry.id   fe5d8ab6f1bdf087d240e523287df3dd
#
_cell.length_a   1.000
_cell.length_b   1.000
_cell.length_c   1.000
_cell.angle_alpha   90.00
_cell.angle_beta   90.00
_cell.angle_gamma   90.00
#
_symmetry.space_group_name_H-M   'P 1'
#
loop_
_entity.id
_entity.type
_entity.pdbx_description
1 polymer ?
#
loop_
_entity_poly.entity_id
_entity_poly.type
_entity_poly.pdbx_seq_one_letter_code
_entity_poly.pdbx_strand_id
1 'polypeptide(L)'
;GKSQVVYQLAANAGLPVIERRASQMTEGDLVGLPSIEGNRTTFNPPDWFKIACEEPVCLFLDEVDRATLEVRQGIFELTDSRKLNGHYLHPDTIIFAAINGGEHGESYQVNEMDPAELDRWSVWDLEPTVEDWLAWGKENVDSLIWDFINQNRAHLEHAGDIEPNKRYPSRRSWDRLDKVLKSADAQEAGPAMFNLAQSFVGFEAAVALNDYAQNYERVVTVEQLLNGERVDALAAFSLNEHCAMIEKIDAEDVCKCEFSDGHVNNLAAYFVTLPSEAAMKLWSVISTAGVQENVVKFHGASNGAVGSHLSKILGA
;
A
#
# COMPACT_ATOMS: atom_id res chain seq x y z
N GLY A 1 2.46 7.30 -0.94
CA GLY A 1 2.84 8.38 -1.84
C GLY A 1 3.97 9.24 -1.29
N LYS A 2 4.36 10.31 -1.98
CA LYS A 2 5.51 11.18 -1.65
C LYS A 2 5.57 11.61 -0.18
N SER A 3 4.48 12.15 0.33
CA SER A 3 4.40 12.59 1.74
C SER A 3 4.65 11.44 2.73
N GLN A 4 4.16 10.23 2.44
CA GLN A 4 4.36 9.06 3.30
C GLN A 4 5.85 8.68 3.42
N VAL A 5 6.60 8.79 2.34
CA VAL A 5 8.05 8.54 2.33
C VAL A 5 8.76 9.52 3.25
N VAL A 6 8.41 10.82 3.18
CA VAL A 6 8.98 11.84 4.06
C VAL A 6 8.68 11.56 5.52
N TYR A 7 7.45 11.19 5.86
CA TYR A 7 7.09 10.83 7.24
C TYR A 7 7.88 9.62 7.75
N GLN A 8 8.07 8.59 6.92
CA GLN A 8 8.87 7.43 7.29
C GLN A 8 10.34 7.77 7.50
N LEU A 9 10.92 8.59 6.62
CA LEU A 9 12.30 9.05 6.76
C LEU A 9 12.50 9.89 8.03
N ALA A 10 11.58 10.80 8.32
CA ALA A 10 11.60 11.61 9.53
C ALA A 10 11.50 10.75 10.80
N ALA A 11 10.58 9.77 10.80
CA ALA A 11 10.45 8.83 11.92
C ALA A 11 11.73 8.02 12.14
N ASN A 12 12.36 7.53 11.07
CA ASN A 12 13.65 6.81 11.16
C ASN A 12 14.79 7.68 11.68
N ALA A 13 14.74 8.99 11.38
CA ALA A 13 15.71 9.96 11.89
C ALA A 13 15.37 10.46 13.31
N GLY A 14 14.21 10.08 13.86
CA GLY A 14 13.75 10.56 15.18
C GLY A 14 13.39 12.05 15.20
N LEU A 15 13.03 12.63 14.03
CA LEU A 15 12.69 14.05 13.89
C LEU A 15 11.18 14.26 13.83
N PRO A 16 10.64 15.24 14.57
CA PRO A 16 9.26 15.68 14.39
C PRO A 16 9.09 16.34 13.02
N VAL A 17 7.94 16.14 12.37
CA VAL A 17 7.65 16.71 11.06
C VAL A 17 6.86 18.00 11.20
N ILE A 18 7.35 19.07 10.55
CA ILE A 18 6.60 20.28 10.29
C ILE A 18 6.25 20.30 8.81
N GLU A 19 5.00 19.97 8.49
CA GLU A 19 4.49 20.01 7.12
C GLU A 19 3.91 21.40 6.79
N ARG A 20 4.28 21.92 5.62
CA ARG A 20 3.69 23.12 5.02
C ARG A 20 3.34 22.87 3.57
N ARG A 21 2.11 23.19 3.19
CA ARG A 21 1.69 23.15 1.79
C ARG A 21 1.99 24.49 1.16
N ALA A 22 3.04 24.53 0.34
CA ALA A 22 3.50 25.76 -0.29
C ALA A 22 2.42 26.38 -1.21
N SER A 23 1.56 25.56 -1.82
CA SER A 23 0.41 26.01 -2.62
C SER A 23 -0.64 26.81 -1.83
N GLN A 24 -0.66 26.69 -0.51
CA GLN A 24 -1.61 27.38 0.37
C GLN A 24 -0.98 28.55 1.15
N MET A 25 0.32 28.77 0.97
CA MET A 25 1.06 29.81 1.68
C MET A 25 1.01 31.13 0.93
N THR A 26 1.00 32.19 1.71
CA THR A 26 1.29 33.56 1.25
C THR A 26 2.72 33.94 1.63
N GLU A 27 3.21 35.07 1.10
CA GLU A 27 4.51 35.59 1.49
C GLU A 27 4.60 35.82 3.03
N GLY A 28 3.54 36.35 3.63
CA GLY A 28 3.47 36.57 5.08
C GLY A 28 3.52 35.27 5.89
N ASP A 29 2.97 34.17 5.37
CA ASP A 29 3.04 32.85 6.04
C ASP A 29 4.44 32.25 6.01
N LEU A 30 5.27 32.68 5.05
CA LEU A 30 6.65 32.23 4.92
C LEU A 30 7.60 33.17 5.65
N VAL A 31 7.58 34.45 5.31
CA VAL A 31 8.56 35.47 5.73
C VAL A 31 8.21 36.08 7.12
N GLY A 32 6.96 35.95 7.53
CA GLY A 32 6.45 36.54 8.74
C GLY A 32 5.83 37.94 8.53
N LEU A 33 5.32 38.51 9.59
CA LEU A 33 4.64 39.80 9.56
C LEU A 33 5.59 40.92 10.08
N PRO A 34 5.61 42.10 9.41
CA PRO A 34 6.42 43.20 9.87
C PRO A 34 5.87 43.80 11.20
N SER A 35 6.77 44.17 12.07
CA SER A 35 6.49 44.99 13.24
C SER A 35 7.46 46.19 13.29
N ILE A 36 7.04 47.25 13.95
CA ILE A 36 7.86 48.46 14.11
C ILE A 36 8.41 48.50 15.53
N GLU A 37 9.73 48.47 15.63
CA GLU A 37 10.47 48.63 16.89
C GLU A 37 11.32 49.90 16.81
N GLY A 38 10.84 50.95 17.46
CA GLY A 38 11.48 52.29 17.35
C GLY A 38 11.42 52.81 15.91
N ASN A 39 12.59 53.00 15.28
CA ASN A 39 12.73 53.47 13.88
C ASN A 39 13.09 52.33 12.90
N ARG A 40 12.88 51.08 13.30
CA ARG A 40 13.21 49.90 12.46
C ARG A 40 11.97 49.05 12.24
N THR A 41 11.89 48.49 11.06
CA THR A 41 10.96 47.42 10.76
C THR A 41 11.67 46.09 11.02
N THR A 42 11.06 45.26 11.86
CA THR A 42 11.47 43.88 12.13
C THR A 42 10.37 42.95 11.62
N PHE A 43 10.73 41.70 11.28
CA PHE A 43 9.76 40.69 10.89
C PHE A 43 9.65 39.64 11.98
N ASN A 44 8.41 39.37 12.39
CA ASN A 44 8.13 38.30 13.34
C ASN A 44 8.00 36.98 12.57
N PRO A 45 8.90 36.02 12.77
CA PRO A 45 8.79 34.73 12.08
C PRO A 45 7.51 33.99 12.48
N PRO A 46 6.88 33.26 11.54
CA PRO A 46 5.75 32.42 11.91
C PRO A 46 6.17 31.30 12.87
N ASP A 47 5.26 30.86 13.73
CA ASP A 47 5.56 29.88 14.79
C ASP A 47 6.22 28.60 14.27
N TRP A 48 5.75 28.09 13.11
CA TRP A 48 6.31 26.90 12.52
C TRP A 48 7.80 27.05 12.17
N PHE A 49 8.20 28.24 11.71
CA PHE A 49 9.60 28.52 11.35
C PHE A 49 10.44 28.77 12.59
N LYS A 50 9.87 29.45 13.61
CA LYS A 50 10.51 29.66 14.89
C LYS A 50 10.87 28.32 15.56
N ILE A 51 9.94 27.35 15.57
CA ILE A 51 10.19 25.99 16.07
C ILE A 51 11.35 25.36 15.31
N ALA A 52 11.35 25.45 13.97
CA ALA A 52 12.41 24.89 13.12
C ALA A 52 13.78 25.57 13.30
N CYS A 53 13.83 26.78 13.87
CA CYS A 53 15.08 27.46 14.27
C CYS A 53 15.58 27.02 15.64
N GLU A 54 14.67 26.71 16.57
CA GLU A 54 14.99 26.40 17.95
C GLU A 54 15.27 24.90 18.18
N GLU A 55 14.61 24.02 17.40
CA GLU A 55 14.66 22.57 17.56
C GLU A 55 14.94 21.87 16.21
N PRO A 56 15.62 20.70 16.22
CA PRO A 56 15.81 19.89 15.03
C PRO A 56 14.50 19.28 14.57
N VAL A 57 14.09 19.56 13.34
CA VAL A 57 12.83 19.07 12.74
C VAL A 57 13.07 18.56 11.31
N CYS A 58 12.15 17.78 10.82
CA CYS A 58 11.96 17.53 9.39
C CYS A 58 10.97 18.57 8.85
N LEU A 59 11.49 19.59 8.19
CA LEU A 59 10.66 20.59 7.51
C LEU A 59 10.24 20.05 6.15
N PHE A 60 8.94 19.79 5.98
CA PHE A 60 8.39 19.23 4.77
C PHE A 60 7.53 20.27 4.02
N LEU A 61 7.98 20.67 2.81
CA LEU A 61 7.32 21.61 1.92
C LEU A 61 6.59 20.82 0.82
N ASP A 62 5.28 20.69 0.93
CA ASP A 62 4.47 19.96 -0.05
C ASP A 62 3.93 20.91 -1.13
N GLU A 63 3.76 20.42 -2.37
CA GLU A 63 3.20 21.14 -3.51
C GLU A 63 3.96 22.43 -3.86
N VAL A 64 5.30 22.42 -3.81
CA VAL A 64 6.13 23.61 -4.07
C VAL A 64 5.93 24.14 -5.50
N ASP A 65 5.72 23.26 -6.48
CA ASP A 65 5.43 23.56 -7.88
C ASP A 65 4.10 24.31 -8.10
N ARG A 66 3.21 24.29 -7.10
CA ARG A 66 1.92 25.01 -7.11
C ARG A 66 1.92 26.32 -6.33
N ALA A 67 3.02 26.62 -5.67
CA ALA A 67 3.16 27.86 -4.92
C ALA A 67 3.27 29.08 -5.85
N THR A 68 2.94 30.26 -5.32
CA THR A 68 3.18 31.51 -6.03
C THR A 68 4.67 31.75 -6.17
N LEU A 69 5.05 32.61 -7.14
CA LEU A 69 6.47 32.92 -7.39
C LEU A 69 7.16 33.50 -6.14
N GLU A 70 6.46 34.37 -5.41
CA GLU A 70 6.98 35.03 -4.20
C GLU A 70 7.30 33.99 -3.11
N VAL A 71 6.39 33.02 -2.91
CA VAL A 71 6.61 31.92 -1.94
C VAL A 71 7.79 31.05 -2.38
N ARG A 72 7.88 30.71 -3.67
CA ARG A 72 9.00 29.94 -4.21
C ARG A 72 10.35 30.64 -4.02
N GLN A 73 10.39 31.96 -4.26
CA GLN A 73 11.60 32.76 -4.03
C GLN A 73 12.04 32.78 -2.55
N GLY A 74 11.09 32.85 -1.62
CA GLY A 74 11.40 32.73 -0.19
C GLY A 74 11.90 31.31 0.19
N ILE A 75 11.37 30.27 -0.44
CA ILE A 75 11.87 28.90 -0.28
C ILE A 75 13.30 28.78 -0.80
N PHE A 76 13.71 29.54 -1.83
CA PHE A 76 15.10 29.58 -2.28
C PHE A 76 16.06 30.09 -1.22
N GLU A 77 15.75 31.20 -0.56
CA GLU A 77 16.58 31.70 0.52
C GLU A 77 16.72 30.62 1.63
N LEU A 78 15.60 29.96 1.93
CA LEU A 78 15.57 28.92 2.95
C LEU A 78 16.44 27.71 2.60
N THR A 79 16.44 27.29 1.32
CA THR A 79 17.23 26.12 0.88
C THR A 79 18.71 26.43 0.71
N ASP A 80 19.05 27.58 0.10
CA ASP A 80 20.43 28.00 -0.12
C ASP A 80 21.14 28.36 1.19
N SER A 81 20.49 29.19 2.01
CA SER A 81 21.11 29.83 3.15
C SER A 81 20.67 29.28 4.50
N ARG A 82 19.71 28.36 4.50
CA ARG A 82 19.08 27.80 5.71
C ARG A 82 18.56 28.89 6.66
N LYS A 83 18.07 30.00 6.11
CA LYS A 83 17.54 31.14 6.84
C LYS A 83 16.39 31.82 6.11
N LEU A 84 15.59 32.57 6.85
CA LEU A 84 14.61 33.54 6.33
C LEU A 84 14.69 34.81 7.19
N ASN A 85 14.78 35.97 6.57
CA ASN A 85 14.84 37.26 7.26
C ASN A 85 15.84 37.31 8.44
N GLY A 86 16.98 36.68 8.30
CA GLY A 86 18.02 36.67 9.32
C GLY A 86 17.86 35.61 10.43
N HIS A 87 16.76 34.87 10.46
CA HIS A 87 16.58 33.73 11.37
C HIS A 87 17.08 32.46 10.71
N TYR A 88 17.98 31.73 11.38
CA TYR A 88 18.59 30.51 10.86
C TYR A 88 17.88 29.26 11.37
N LEU A 89 17.68 28.28 10.50
CA LEU A 89 17.22 26.96 10.90
C LEU A 89 18.21 26.29 11.87
N HIS A 90 17.69 25.45 12.75
CA HIS A 90 18.53 24.57 13.55
C HIS A 90 19.48 23.77 12.64
N PRO A 91 20.77 23.61 13.01
CA PRO A 91 21.76 22.90 12.17
C PRO A 91 21.32 21.50 11.73
N ASP A 92 20.66 20.77 12.61
CA ASP A 92 20.20 19.39 12.37
C ASP A 92 18.80 19.30 11.74
N THR A 93 18.16 20.42 11.42
CA THR A 93 16.90 20.45 10.67
C THR A 93 17.12 19.95 9.24
N ILE A 94 16.32 19.01 8.78
CA ILE A 94 16.33 18.49 7.41
C ILE A 94 15.16 19.09 6.63
N ILE A 95 15.40 19.49 5.38
CA ILE A 95 14.36 20.07 4.52
C ILE A 95 14.02 19.05 3.42
N PHE A 96 12.73 18.70 3.30
CA PHE A 96 12.20 17.95 2.18
C PHE A 96 11.17 18.79 1.43
N ALA A 97 11.09 18.59 0.13
CA ALA A 97 10.05 19.16 -0.72
C ALA A 97 9.38 18.06 -1.55
N ALA A 98 8.12 18.25 -1.90
CA ALA A 98 7.44 17.42 -2.86
C ALA A 98 6.80 18.27 -3.97
N ILE A 99 6.93 17.77 -5.19
CA ILE A 99 6.34 18.35 -6.39
C ILE A 99 5.60 17.28 -7.19
N ASN A 100 4.67 17.68 -8.04
CA ASN A 100 3.95 16.80 -8.97
C ASN A 100 4.37 17.06 -10.44
N GLY A 101 5.52 17.71 -10.66
CA GLY A 101 6.08 18.00 -11.98
C GLY A 101 6.65 16.75 -12.68
N GLY A 102 7.47 17.00 -13.71
CA GLY A 102 8.06 15.98 -14.56
C GLY A 102 7.11 15.50 -15.66
N GLU A 103 7.34 14.31 -16.20
CA GLU A 103 6.53 13.72 -17.29
C GLU A 103 5.05 13.55 -16.90
N HIS A 104 4.73 13.49 -15.61
CA HIS A 104 3.38 13.44 -15.09
C HIS A 104 2.72 14.80 -14.86
N GLY A 105 3.46 15.90 -15.06
CA GLY A 105 2.98 17.28 -14.84
C GLY A 105 1.91 17.73 -15.81
N GLU A 106 1.84 17.15 -17.01
CA GLU A 106 0.85 17.51 -18.05
C GLU A 106 -0.61 17.29 -17.60
N SER A 107 -0.83 16.35 -16.67
CA SER A 107 -2.15 16.06 -16.11
C SER A 107 -2.55 16.97 -14.94
N TYR A 108 -1.65 17.82 -14.47
CA TYR A 108 -1.86 18.70 -13.31
C TYR A 108 -1.57 20.14 -13.65
N GLN A 109 -2.34 21.07 -13.07
CA GLN A 109 -2.05 22.51 -13.14
C GLN A 109 -0.86 22.83 -12.21
N VAL A 110 0.35 22.66 -12.71
CA VAL A 110 1.60 22.96 -12.00
C VAL A 110 2.38 24.02 -12.75
N ASN A 111 3.13 24.84 -12.01
CA ASN A 111 4.09 25.77 -12.62
C ASN A 111 5.38 25.00 -12.90
N GLU A 112 5.97 25.22 -14.06
CA GLU A 112 7.30 24.69 -14.34
C GLU A 112 8.31 25.27 -13.35
N MET A 113 9.21 24.45 -12.89
CA MET A 113 10.36 24.86 -12.09
C MET A 113 11.54 25.09 -13.02
N ASP A 114 12.19 26.23 -12.89
CA ASP A 114 13.35 26.52 -13.70
C ASP A 114 14.60 25.72 -13.24
N PRO A 115 15.63 25.56 -14.09
CA PRO A 115 16.82 24.82 -13.72
C PRO A 115 17.54 25.35 -12.47
N ALA A 116 17.48 26.66 -12.20
CA ALA A 116 18.09 27.24 -11.01
C ALA A 116 17.31 26.88 -9.75
N GLU A 117 16.00 26.69 -9.84
CA GLU A 117 15.20 26.15 -8.73
C GLU A 117 15.57 24.71 -8.44
N LEU A 118 15.66 23.88 -9.47
CA LEU A 118 15.99 22.45 -9.32
C LEU A 118 17.42 22.20 -8.83
N ASP A 119 18.37 23.05 -9.20
CA ASP A 119 19.79 22.94 -8.79
C ASP A 119 20.01 23.06 -7.27
N ARG A 120 19.02 23.59 -6.55
CA ARG A 120 19.04 23.73 -5.09
C ARG A 120 18.60 22.46 -4.36
N TRP A 121 18.13 21.45 -5.09
CA TRP A 121 17.56 20.24 -4.54
C TRP A 121 18.29 19.00 -5.04
N SER A 122 18.39 18.01 -4.18
CA SER A 122 18.64 16.65 -4.62
C SER A 122 17.31 16.04 -5.07
N VAL A 123 17.09 15.98 -6.39
CA VAL A 123 15.82 15.55 -6.98
C VAL A 123 15.79 14.04 -7.13
N TRP A 124 14.71 13.42 -6.71
CA TRP A 124 14.47 11.98 -6.79
C TRP A 124 13.08 11.72 -7.38
N ASP A 125 13.04 10.94 -8.46
CA ASP A 125 11.77 10.48 -9.01
C ASP A 125 11.27 9.28 -8.21
N LEU A 126 10.01 9.35 -7.79
CA LEU A 126 9.35 8.28 -7.04
C LEU A 126 8.32 7.61 -7.95
N GLU A 127 8.66 6.44 -8.45
CA GLU A 127 7.82 5.59 -9.29
C GLU A 127 7.54 4.27 -8.57
N PRO A 128 6.60 4.26 -7.62
CA PRO A 128 6.27 3.03 -6.90
C PRO A 128 5.67 2.01 -7.85
N THR A 129 6.12 0.77 -7.77
CA THR A 129 5.61 -0.36 -8.55
C THR A 129 4.29 -0.89 -7.98
N VAL A 130 3.59 -1.76 -8.71
CA VAL A 130 2.41 -2.48 -8.19
C VAL A 130 2.83 -3.38 -7.02
N GLU A 131 4.01 -4.00 -7.13
CA GLU A 131 4.60 -4.86 -6.10
C GLU A 131 4.81 -4.12 -4.79
N ASP A 132 5.28 -2.86 -4.84
CA ASP A 132 5.45 -2.03 -3.63
C ASP A 132 4.10 -1.78 -2.94
N TRP A 133 3.04 -1.57 -3.72
CA TRP A 133 1.70 -1.40 -3.15
C TRP A 133 1.18 -2.71 -2.56
N LEU A 134 1.39 -3.84 -3.24
CA LEU A 134 0.98 -5.16 -2.76
C LEU A 134 1.74 -5.55 -1.48
N ALA A 135 3.04 -5.28 -1.40
CA ALA A 135 3.84 -5.52 -0.20
C ALA A 135 3.31 -4.71 1.00
N TRP A 136 3.03 -3.42 0.79
CA TRP A 136 2.42 -2.57 1.81
C TRP A 136 0.97 -3.00 2.13
N GLY A 137 0.18 -3.30 1.11
CA GLY A 137 -1.23 -3.62 1.22
C GLY A 137 -1.49 -4.90 2.02
N LYS A 138 -0.59 -5.87 1.96
CA LYS A 138 -0.72 -7.14 2.68
C LYS A 138 -1.00 -6.97 4.18
N GLU A 139 -0.45 -5.92 4.79
CA GLU A 139 -0.63 -5.61 6.22
C GLU A 139 -1.62 -4.47 6.50
N ASN A 140 -2.03 -3.73 5.47
CA ASN A 140 -2.74 -2.46 5.67
C ASN A 140 -4.15 -2.41 5.09
N VAL A 141 -4.49 -3.30 4.15
CA VAL A 141 -5.84 -3.37 3.56
C VAL A 141 -6.46 -4.74 3.78
N ASP A 142 -7.78 -4.82 3.60
CA ASP A 142 -8.53 -6.07 3.66
C ASP A 142 -8.08 -7.06 2.58
N SER A 143 -8.11 -8.36 2.91
CA SER A 143 -7.73 -9.42 2.00
C SER A 143 -8.52 -9.40 0.69
N LEU A 144 -9.80 -9.04 0.73
CA LEU A 144 -10.64 -8.91 -0.48
C LEU A 144 -10.04 -7.91 -1.47
N ILE A 145 -9.68 -6.70 -0.98
CA ILE A 145 -9.12 -5.65 -1.84
C ILE A 145 -7.70 -6.02 -2.27
N TRP A 146 -6.91 -6.59 -1.37
CA TRP A 146 -5.57 -7.03 -1.71
C TRP A 146 -5.56 -8.11 -2.79
N ASP A 147 -6.36 -9.17 -2.62
CA ASP A 147 -6.50 -10.27 -3.58
C ASP A 147 -7.07 -9.78 -4.92
N PHE A 148 -8.06 -8.87 -4.88
CA PHE A 148 -8.61 -8.25 -6.08
C PHE A 148 -7.53 -7.53 -6.88
N ILE A 149 -6.74 -6.67 -6.25
CA ILE A 149 -5.68 -5.91 -6.94
C ILE A 149 -4.55 -6.84 -7.39
N ASN A 150 -4.18 -7.84 -6.61
CA ASN A 150 -3.16 -8.81 -6.99
C ASN A 150 -3.51 -9.54 -8.28
N GLN A 151 -4.78 -9.91 -8.45
CA GLN A 151 -5.27 -10.60 -9.64
C GLN A 151 -5.61 -9.63 -10.79
N ASN A 152 -6.00 -8.40 -10.48
CA ASN A 152 -6.47 -7.40 -11.45
C ASN A 152 -5.64 -6.11 -11.38
N ARG A 153 -4.34 -6.23 -11.60
CA ARG A 153 -3.33 -5.17 -11.40
C ARG A 153 -3.63 -3.86 -12.15
N ALA A 154 -4.29 -3.95 -13.31
CA ALA A 154 -4.70 -2.79 -14.10
C ALA A 154 -5.70 -1.88 -13.37
N HIS A 155 -6.41 -2.38 -12.36
CA HIS A 155 -7.34 -1.59 -11.56
C HIS A 155 -6.70 -0.86 -10.38
N LEU A 156 -5.41 -1.05 -10.11
CA LEU A 156 -4.72 -0.31 -9.05
C LEU A 156 -4.68 1.19 -9.33
N GLU A 157 -4.36 1.55 -10.55
CA GLU A 157 -4.18 2.94 -10.99
C GLU A 157 -4.59 3.10 -12.45
N HIS A 158 -5.21 4.22 -12.78
CA HIS A 158 -5.62 4.51 -14.14
C HIS A 158 -4.42 4.87 -15.01
N ALA A 159 -4.30 4.23 -16.16
CA ALA A 159 -3.19 4.43 -17.09
C ALA A 159 -3.59 5.16 -18.39
N GLY A 160 -4.86 5.61 -18.52
CA GLY A 160 -5.37 6.26 -19.71
C GLY A 160 -5.59 7.76 -19.55
N ASP A 161 -6.22 8.36 -20.54
CA ASP A 161 -6.60 9.78 -20.52
C ASP A 161 -7.57 10.07 -19.38
N ILE A 162 -7.35 11.22 -18.73
CA ILE A 162 -8.18 11.69 -17.62
C ILE A 162 -9.26 12.63 -18.16
N GLU A 163 -10.51 12.19 -18.09
CA GLU A 163 -11.65 13.03 -18.42
C GLU A 163 -12.08 13.88 -17.20
N PRO A 164 -12.42 15.17 -17.42
CA PRO A 164 -12.90 16.03 -16.34
C PRO A 164 -14.16 15.45 -15.67
N ASN A 165 -14.21 15.58 -14.33
CA ASN A 165 -15.34 15.14 -13.50
C ASN A 165 -15.55 13.60 -13.42
N LYS A 166 -14.69 12.80 -14.01
CA LYS A 166 -14.68 11.34 -13.79
C LYS A 166 -13.76 10.97 -12.63
N ARG A 167 -14.11 9.89 -11.95
CA ARG A 167 -13.27 9.27 -10.91
C ARG A 167 -12.53 8.08 -11.49
N TYR A 168 -11.27 7.99 -11.08
CA TYR A 168 -10.37 6.92 -11.49
C TYR A 168 -9.72 6.28 -10.27
N PRO A 169 -9.39 4.98 -10.35
CA PRO A 169 -8.69 4.30 -9.28
C PRO A 169 -7.30 4.90 -9.08
N SER A 170 -6.87 4.93 -7.84
CA SER A 170 -5.51 5.28 -7.42
C SER A 170 -5.15 4.52 -6.16
N ARG A 171 -3.87 4.37 -5.88
CA ARG A 171 -3.36 3.71 -4.66
C ARG A 171 -3.99 4.28 -3.38
N ARG A 172 -4.17 5.60 -3.33
CA ARG A 172 -4.81 6.30 -2.21
C ARG A 172 -6.30 6.04 -2.12
N SER A 173 -6.99 5.95 -3.26
CA SER A 173 -8.43 5.71 -3.27
C SER A 173 -8.79 4.30 -2.80
N TRP A 174 -7.95 3.31 -3.09
CA TRP A 174 -8.10 1.94 -2.57
C TRP A 174 -7.93 1.87 -1.05
N ASP A 175 -6.90 2.51 -0.47
CA ASP A 175 -6.73 2.60 0.99
C ASP A 175 -7.93 3.27 1.67
N ARG A 176 -8.45 4.35 1.07
CA ARG A 176 -9.62 5.04 1.60
C ARG A 176 -10.90 4.21 1.49
N LEU A 177 -11.08 3.52 0.37
CA LEU A 177 -12.20 2.62 0.16
C LEU A 177 -12.20 1.51 1.21
N ASP A 178 -11.05 0.86 1.44
CA ASP A 178 -10.88 -0.17 2.46
C ASP A 178 -11.35 0.30 3.84
N LYS A 179 -10.87 1.45 4.27
CA LYS A 179 -11.24 2.04 5.57
C LYS A 179 -12.74 2.32 5.68
N VAL A 180 -13.35 2.78 4.59
CA VAL A 180 -14.80 3.08 4.57
C VAL A 180 -15.62 1.80 4.53
N LEU A 181 -15.24 0.78 3.75
CA LEU A 181 -15.91 -0.51 3.72
C LEU A 181 -15.91 -1.17 5.10
N LYS A 182 -14.76 -1.17 5.78
CA LYS A 182 -14.63 -1.67 7.16
C LYS A 182 -15.51 -0.89 8.14
N SER A 183 -15.50 0.44 8.06
CA SER A 183 -16.29 1.30 8.95
C SER A 183 -17.80 1.19 8.72
N ALA A 184 -18.23 0.91 7.50
CA ALA A 184 -19.63 0.79 7.12
C ALA A 184 -20.17 -0.64 7.20
N ASP A 185 -19.32 -1.61 7.58
CA ASP A 185 -19.64 -3.06 7.53
C ASP A 185 -20.20 -3.50 6.16
N ALA A 186 -19.57 -2.98 5.10
CA ALA A 186 -20.01 -3.14 3.72
C ALA A 186 -18.96 -3.89 2.85
N GLN A 187 -18.30 -4.89 3.44
CA GLN A 187 -17.25 -5.69 2.80
C GLN A 187 -17.81 -6.83 1.93
N GLU A 188 -19.12 -7.08 2.01
CA GLU A 188 -19.80 -8.06 1.17
C GLU A 188 -20.28 -7.46 -0.16
N ALA A 189 -20.26 -8.28 -1.20
CA ALA A 189 -20.77 -7.90 -2.50
C ALA A 189 -22.23 -7.44 -2.45
N GLY A 190 -22.50 -6.30 -3.05
CA GLY A 190 -23.86 -5.76 -3.07
C GLY A 190 -23.94 -4.27 -3.35
N PRO A 191 -25.15 -3.69 -3.30
CA PRO A 191 -25.35 -2.27 -3.62
C PRO A 191 -24.55 -1.30 -2.72
N ALA A 192 -24.36 -1.64 -1.44
CA ALA A 192 -23.59 -0.81 -0.51
C ALA A 192 -22.11 -0.76 -0.91
N MET A 193 -21.47 -1.90 -1.09
CA MET A 193 -20.10 -2.01 -1.59
C MET A 193 -19.94 -1.30 -2.94
N PHE A 194 -20.81 -1.59 -3.90
CA PHE A 194 -20.74 -1.00 -5.23
C PHE A 194 -20.78 0.54 -5.18
N ASN A 195 -21.75 1.12 -4.48
CA ASN A 195 -21.92 2.57 -4.40
C ASN A 195 -20.72 3.24 -3.71
N LEU A 196 -20.21 2.64 -2.64
CA LEU A 196 -19.00 3.13 -1.97
C LEU A 196 -17.79 3.02 -2.91
N ALA A 197 -17.56 1.86 -3.52
CA ALA A 197 -16.47 1.65 -4.46
C ALA A 197 -16.52 2.64 -5.62
N GLN A 198 -17.69 2.83 -6.25
CA GLN A 198 -17.87 3.79 -7.33
C GLN A 198 -17.49 5.21 -6.91
N SER A 199 -17.78 5.58 -5.67
CA SER A 199 -17.46 6.92 -5.15
C SER A 199 -15.95 7.16 -4.93
N PHE A 200 -15.13 6.11 -4.76
CA PHE A 200 -13.70 6.21 -4.53
C PHE A 200 -12.85 5.84 -5.75
N VAL A 201 -13.18 4.74 -6.43
CA VAL A 201 -12.34 4.17 -7.50
C VAL A 201 -12.94 4.27 -8.91
N GLY A 202 -14.15 4.84 -9.02
CA GLY A 202 -14.84 5.01 -10.30
C GLY A 202 -15.66 3.78 -10.69
N PHE A 203 -16.45 3.93 -11.77
CA PHE A 203 -17.45 2.96 -12.15
C PHE A 203 -16.85 1.60 -12.57
N GLU A 204 -15.85 1.61 -13.45
CA GLU A 204 -15.26 0.38 -14.01
C GLU A 204 -14.62 -0.49 -12.93
N ALA A 205 -13.80 0.13 -12.06
CA ALA A 205 -13.15 -0.58 -10.96
C ALA A 205 -14.17 -1.05 -9.91
N ALA A 206 -15.27 -0.30 -9.70
CA ALA A 206 -16.32 -0.68 -8.77
C ALA A 206 -17.13 -1.89 -9.28
N VAL A 207 -17.44 -1.94 -10.58
CA VAL A 207 -18.08 -3.12 -11.19
C VAL A 207 -17.18 -4.35 -11.02
N ALA A 208 -15.90 -4.22 -11.41
CA ALA A 208 -14.96 -5.32 -11.33
C ALA A 208 -14.76 -5.83 -9.89
N LEU A 209 -14.66 -4.91 -8.90
CA LEU A 209 -14.55 -5.28 -7.49
C LEU A 209 -15.82 -5.99 -6.98
N ASN A 210 -17.00 -5.47 -7.32
CA ASN A 210 -18.25 -6.06 -6.87
C ASN A 210 -18.48 -7.46 -7.47
N ASP A 211 -18.15 -7.64 -8.75
CA ASP A 211 -18.23 -8.95 -9.42
C ASP A 211 -17.21 -9.93 -8.82
N TYR A 212 -16.00 -9.45 -8.51
CA TYR A 212 -14.99 -10.24 -7.81
C TYR A 212 -15.47 -10.65 -6.42
N ALA A 213 -16.03 -9.72 -5.66
CA ALA A 213 -16.54 -9.96 -4.31
C ALA A 213 -17.71 -10.96 -4.27
N GLN A 214 -18.59 -10.95 -5.29
CA GLN A 214 -19.67 -11.97 -5.41
C GLN A 214 -19.14 -13.40 -5.48
N ASN A 215 -17.96 -13.57 -6.06
CA ASN A 215 -17.30 -14.85 -6.18
C ASN A 215 -16.27 -15.11 -5.09
N TYR A 216 -15.91 -14.07 -4.32
CA TYR A 216 -14.86 -14.13 -3.28
C TYR A 216 -15.21 -15.03 -2.11
N GLU A 217 -16.49 -15.15 -1.77
CA GLU A 217 -16.95 -16.13 -0.77
C GLU A 217 -16.57 -17.58 -1.10
N ARG A 218 -16.21 -17.87 -2.36
CA ARG A 218 -15.69 -19.17 -2.78
C ARG A 218 -14.18 -19.32 -2.54
N VAL A 219 -13.48 -18.24 -2.28
CA VAL A 219 -12.04 -18.29 -1.99
C VAL A 219 -11.86 -18.65 -0.53
N VAL A 220 -11.65 -19.92 -0.27
CA VAL A 220 -11.29 -20.42 1.06
C VAL A 220 -9.90 -19.93 1.40
N THR A 221 -9.69 -19.42 2.62
CA THR A 221 -8.35 -19.08 3.10
C THR A 221 -7.59 -20.33 3.51
N VAL A 222 -6.25 -20.24 3.56
CA VAL A 222 -5.41 -21.35 4.04
C VAL A 222 -5.76 -21.70 5.49
N GLU A 223 -6.02 -20.69 6.33
CA GLU A 223 -6.43 -20.87 7.72
C GLU A 223 -7.77 -21.62 7.82
N GLN A 224 -8.78 -21.27 7.02
CA GLN A 224 -10.06 -21.95 6.97
C GLN A 224 -9.91 -23.41 6.53
N LEU A 225 -9.05 -23.67 5.52
CA LEU A 225 -8.74 -25.05 5.10
C LEU A 225 -8.12 -25.85 6.26
N LEU A 226 -7.12 -25.28 6.95
CA LEU A 226 -6.44 -25.95 8.07
C LEU A 226 -7.37 -26.17 9.26
N ASN A 227 -8.32 -25.28 9.48
CA ASN A 227 -9.36 -25.44 10.52
C ASN A 227 -10.50 -26.38 10.13
N GLY A 228 -10.54 -26.84 8.88
CA GLY A 228 -11.62 -27.71 8.38
C GLY A 228 -12.93 -26.97 8.12
N GLU A 229 -12.85 -25.67 7.91
CA GLU A 229 -13.97 -24.80 7.54
C GLU A 229 -14.20 -24.79 6.04
N ARG A 230 -15.42 -24.44 5.59
CA ARG A 230 -15.74 -24.21 4.16
C ARG A 230 -15.49 -25.44 3.24
N VAL A 231 -15.61 -26.64 3.77
CA VAL A 231 -15.37 -27.89 3.01
C VAL A 231 -16.22 -27.98 1.72
N ASP A 232 -17.46 -27.50 1.78
CA ASP A 232 -18.37 -27.49 0.61
C ASP A 232 -17.86 -26.58 -0.51
N ALA A 233 -17.26 -25.43 -0.15
CA ALA A 233 -16.67 -24.52 -1.11
C ALA A 233 -15.42 -25.13 -1.78
N LEU A 234 -14.59 -25.83 -1.00
CA LEU A 234 -13.41 -26.55 -1.53
C LEU A 234 -13.81 -27.66 -2.51
N ALA A 235 -14.92 -28.35 -2.26
CA ALA A 235 -15.42 -29.40 -3.15
C ALA A 235 -15.90 -28.87 -4.51
N ALA A 236 -16.22 -27.57 -4.61
CA ALA A 236 -16.64 -26.90 -5.82
C ALA A 236 -15.48 -26.30 -6.64
N PHE A 237 -14.24 -26.36 -6.17
CA PHE A 237 -13.08 -25.80 -6.84
C PHE A 237 -12.76 -26.47 -8.17
N SER A 238 -12.40 -25.68 -9.17
CA SER A 238 -11.74 -26.15 -10.37
C SER A 238 -10.29 -26.55 -10.09
N LEU A 239 -9.64 -27.25 -11.01
CA LEU A 239 -8.21 -27.60 -10.90
C LEU A 239 -7.33 -26.37 -10.68
N ASN A 240 -7.61 -25.27 -11.39
CA ASN A 240 -6.84 -24.02 -11.25
C ASN A 240 -7.00 -23.40 -9.85
N GLU A 241 -8.20 -23.44 -9.26
CA GLU A 241 -8.46 -22.93 -7.91
C GLU A 241 -7.76 -23.79 -6.85
N HIS A 242 -7.75 -25.13 -7.03
CA HIS A 242 -6.94 -26.02 -6.18
C HIS A 242 -5.45 -25.70 -6.27
N CYS A 243 -4.91 -25.49 -7.48
CA CYS A 243 -3.51 -25.13 -7.66
C CYS A 243 -3.17 -23.77 -7.03
N ALA A 244 -4.06 -22.78 -7.14
CA ALA A 244 -3.89 -21.48 -6.51
C ALA A 244 -3.92 -21.56 -4.97
N MET A 245 -4.80 -22.41 -4.39
CA MET A 245 -4.82 -22.68 -2.95
C MET A 245 -3.48 -23.30 -2.48
N ILE A 246 -2.94 -24.24 -3.22
CA ILE A 246 -1.67 -24.89 -2.90
C ILE A 246 -0.50 -23.89 -2.98
N GLU A 247 -0.52 -23.00 -3.95
CA GLU A 247 0.46 -21.89 -4.04
C GLU A 247 0.37 -20.93 -2.85
N LYS A 248 -0.83 -20.65 -2.36
CA LYS A 248 -1.00 -19.87 -1.13
C LYS A 248 -0.43 -20.60 0.10
N ILE A 249 -0.67 -21.90 0.24
CA ILE A 249 -0.10 -22.72 1.34
C ILE A 249 1.44 -22.66 1.34
N ASP A 250 2.07 -22.69 0.16
CA ASP A 250 3.51 -22.56 0.01
C ASP A 250 3.99 -21.12 0.32
N ALA A 251 3.32 -20.13 -0.24
CA ALA A 251 3.67 -18.70 -0.08
C ALA A 251 3.50 -18.18 1.36
N GLU A 252 2.59 -18.74 2.13
CA GLU A 252 2.38 -18.41 3.54
C GLU A 252 3.32 -19.17 4.49
N ASP A 253 4.25 -19.96 3.93
CA ASP A 253 5.23 -20.75 4.70
C ASP A 253 4.61 -21.72 5.73
N VAL A 254 3.33 -22.06 5.56
CA VAL A 254 2.56 -22.88 6.50
C VAL A 254 3.21 -24.25 6.75
N CYS A 255 3.77 -24.85 5.69
CA CYS A 255 4.43 -26.14 5.75
C CYS A 255 5.80 -26.11 6.44
N LYS A 256 6.36 -24.94 6.69
CA LYS A 256 7.63 -24.75 7.43
C LYS A 256 7.44 -24.77 8.95
N CYS A 257 6.19 -24.72 9.42
CA CYS A 257 5.85 -24.88 10.83
C CYS A 257 5.33 -26.30 11.09
N GLU A 258 5.48 -26.80 12.32
CA GLU A 258 4.93 -28.09 12.69
C GLU A 258 3.39 -28.04 12.72
N PHE A 259 2.75 -28.98 12.02
CA PHE A 259 1.30 -29.08 11.98
C PHE A 259 0.73 -29.64 13.29
N SER A 260 -0.38 -29.05 13.75
CA SER A 260 -1.22 -29.70 14.76
C SER A 260 -1.92 -30.94 14.16
N ASP A 261 -2.34 -31.85 15.00
CA ASP A 261 -3.09 -33.06 14.56
C ASP A 261 -4.39 -32.70 13.83
N GLY A 262 -5.03 -31.57 14.20
CA GLY A 262 -6.20 -31.03 13.53
C GLY A 262 -5.87 -30.57 12.11
N HIS A 263 -4.82 -29.79 11.93
CA HIS A 263 -4.35 -29.33 10.62
C HIS A 263 -3.99 -30.50 9.71
N VAL A 264 -3.30 -31.51 10.25
CA VAL A 264 -2.95 -32.72 9.50
C VAL A 264 -4.19 -33.44 8.99
N ASN A 265 -5.20 -33.65 9.84
CA ASN A 265 -6.41 -34.35 9.46
C ASN A 265 -7.24 -33.59 8.43
N ASN A 266 -7.39 -32.29 8.58
CA ASN A 266 -8.13 -31.45 7.64
C ASN A 266 -7.43 -31.35 6.28
N LEU A 267 -6.10 -31.18 6.28
CA LEU A 267 -5.30 -31.16 5.07
C LEU A 267 -5.30 -32.53 4.35
N ALA A 268 -5.30 -33.65 5.10
CA ALA A 268 -5.41 -34.98 4.56
C ALA A 268 -6.79 -35.23 3.94
N ALA A 269 -7.85 -34.77 4.60
CA ALA A 269 -9.21 -34.85 4.05
C ALA A 269 -9.32 -34.08 2.73
N TYR A 270 -8.74 -32.90 2.66
CA TYR A 270 -8.66 -32.12 1.43
C TYR A 270 -7.84 -32.83 0.34
N PHE A 271 -6.67 -33.36 0.69
CA PHE A 271 -5.75 -34.04 -0.23
C PHE A 271 -6.40 -35.20 -0.99
N VAL A 272 -7.17 -36.04 -0.31
CA VAL A 272 -7.81 -37.21 -0.94
C VAL A 272 -8.93 -36.84 -1.92
N THR A 273 -9.41 -35.60 -1.89
CA THR A 273 -10.42 -35.08 -2.83
C THR A 273 -9.80 -34.42 -4.04
N LEU A 274 -8.49 -34.17 -4.03
CA LEU A 274 -7.80 -33.44 -5.10
C LEU A 274 -7.66 -34.28 -6.38
N PRO A 275 -7.73 -33.63 -7.57
CA PRO A 275 -7.24 -34.22 -8.82
C PRO A 275 -5.76 -34.59 -8.68
N SER A 276 -5.31 -35.63 -9.38
CA SER A 276 -3.94 -36.19 -9.27
C SER A 276 -2.84 -35.15 -9.39
N GLU A 277 -2.97 -34.21 -10.32
CA GLU A 277 -2.00 -33.13 -10.52
C GLU A 277 -1.89 -32.21 -9.31
N ALA A 278 -3.01 -31.73 -8.77
CA ALA A 278 -3.05 -30.89 -7.57
C ALA A 278 -2.58 -31.65 -6.32
N ALA A 279 -2.95 -32.92 -6.18
CA ALA A 279 -2.48 -33.76 -5.08
C ALA A 279 -0.94 -33.91 -5.11
N MET A 280 -0.34 -34.16 -6.26
CA MET A 280 1.12 -34.26 -6.38
C MET A 280 1.81 -32.91 -6.07
N LYS A 281 1.21 -31.81 -6.49
CA LYS A 281 1.73 -30.46 -6.16
C LYS A 281 1.71 -30.21 -4.66
N LEU A 282 0.60 -30.50 -3.97
CA LEU A 282 0.50 -30.35 -2.52
C LEU A 282 1.49 -31.25 -1.77
N TRP A 283 1.61 -32.51 -2.22
CA TRP A 283 2.61 -33.43 -1.66
C TRP A 283 4.04 -32.89 -1.83
N SER A 284 4.38 -32.33 -2.99
CA SER A 284 5.66 -31.70 -3.22
C SER A 284 5.94 -30.55 -2.26
N VAL A 285 4.97 -29.64 -2.08
CA VAL A 285 5.08 -28.52 -1.14
C VAL A 285 5.38 -28.99 0.28
N ILE A 286 4.61 -29.97 0.79
CA ILE A 286 4.80 -30.51 2.15
C ILE A 286 6.15 -31.22 2.28
N SER A 287 6.54 -32.03 1.29
CA SER A 287 7.75 -32.85 1.37
C SER A 287 9.04 -32.02 1.21
N THR A 288 9.00 -30.89 0.50
CA THR A 288 10.16 -30.01 0.28
C THR A 288 10.30 -28.91 1.32
N ALA A 289 9.30 -28.69 2.17
CA ALA A 289 9.30 -27.64 3.20
C ALA A 289 10.35 -27.85 4.33
N GLY A 290 10.95 -29.03 4.42
CA GLY A 290 12.04 -29.32 5.36
C GLY A 290 11.62 -29.82 6.74
N VAL A 291 10.32 -29.89 7.05
CA VAL A 291 9.79 -30.39 8.33
C VAL A 291 9.41 -31.87 8.17
N GLN A 292 10.33 -32.76 8.50
CA GLN A 292 10.15 -34.23 8.34
C GLN A 292 8.95 -34.77 9.12
N GLU A 293 8.65 -34.20 10.28
CA GLU A 293 7.55 -34.60 11.12
C GLU A 293 6.20 -34.39 10.45
N ASN A 294 6.03 -33.28 9.72
CA ASN A 294 4.84 -33.02 8.90
C ASN A 294 4.65 -34.09 7.82
N VAL A 295 5.72 -34.51 7.17
CA VAL A 295 5.67 -35.53 6.10
C VAL A 295 5.20 -36.86 6.66
N VAL A 296 5.74 -37.26 7.79
CA VAL A 296 5.39 -38.53 8.45
C VAL A 296 3.95 -38.52 8.95
N LYS A 297 3.55 -37.46 9.68
CA LYS A 297 2.19 -37.27 10.17
C LYS A 297 1.18 -37.28 9.04
N PHE A 298 1.46 -36.48 7.98
CA PHE A 298 0.57 -36.34 6.85
C PHE A 298 0.42 -37.63 6.02
N HIS A 299 1.52 -38.35 5.75
CA HIS A 299 1.46 -39.64 5.05
C HIS A 299 0.64 -40.67 5.77
N GLY A 300 0.74 -40.71 7.11
CA GLY A 300 -0.02 -41.64 7.99
C GLY A 300 -1.45 -41.18 8.30
N ALA A 301 -1.82 -39.96 7.92
CA ALA A 301 -3.10 -39.36 8.29
C ALA A 301 -4.30 -40.11 7.69
N SER A 302 -5.45 -39.95 8.31
CA SER A 302 -6.72 -40.57 7.88
C SER A 302 -6.61 -42.08 7.69
N ASN A 303 -5.96 -42.78 8.65
CA ASN A 303 -5.71 -44.24 8.60
C ASN A 303 -4.95 -44.68 7.34
N GLY A 304 -3.99 -43.88 6.86
CA GLY A 304 -3.19 -44.18 5.68
C GLY A 304 -3.88 -43.88 4.35
N ALA A 305 -4.97 -43.13 4.36
CA ALA A 305 -5.68 -42.75 3.12
C ALA A 305 -4.81 -41.90 2.19
N VAL A 306 -3.97 -41.01 2.75
CA VAL A 306 -3.01 -40.20 1.98
C VAL A 306 -2.00 -41.10 1.26
N GLY A 307 -1.37 -42.02 1.94
CA GLY A 307 -0.42 -42.97 1.35
C GLY A 307 -1.07 -43.85 0.28
N SER A 308 -2.31 -44.33 0.53
CA SER A 308 -3.07 -45.09 -0.46
C SER A 308 -3.46 -44.28 -1.68
N HIS A 309 -3.77 -43.00 -1.52
CA HIS A 309 -4.08 -42.07 -2.60
C HIS A 309 -2.84 -41.78 -3.46
N LEU A 310 -1.69 -41.55 -2.82
CA LEU A 310 -0.40 -41.40 -3.49
C LEU A 310 -0.02 -42.62 -4.30
N SER A 311 -0.15 -43.82 -3.74
CA SER A 311 0.12 -45.08 -4.43
C SER A 311 -0.73 -45.23 -5.70
N LYS A 312 -2.01 -44.87 -5.63
CA LYS A 312 -2.90 -44.88 -6.81
C LYS A 312 -2.47 -43.91 -7.88
N ILE A 313 -2.02 -42.71 -7.52
CA ILE A 313 -1.57 -41.68 -8.46
C ILE A 313 -0.27 -42.09 -9.14
N LEU A 314 0.64 -42.71 -8.38
CA LEU A 314 1.95 -43.13 -8.88
C LEU A 314 1.89 -44.48 -9.66
N GLY A 315 0.74 -45.14 -9.70
CA GLY A 315 0.56 -46.39 -10.40
C GLY A 315 1.22 -47.59 -9.74
N ALA A 316 1.44 -47.50 -8.42
CA ALA A 316 2.06 -48.53 -7.60
C ALA A 316 1.01 -49.42 -6.87
#